data_b2948a5e3967f6779a059665de4b4396
#
_entry.id   b2948a5e3967f6779a059665de4b4396
#
_cell.length_a   1.000
_cell.length_b   1.000
_cell.length_c   1.000
_cell.angle_alpha   90.00
_cell.angle_beta   90.00
_cell.angle_gamma   90.00
#
_symmetry.space_group_name_H-M   'P 1'
#
loop_
_entity.id
_entity.type
_entity.pdbx_description
1 polymer ?
#
loop_
_entity_poly.entity_id
_entity_poly.type
_entity_poly.pdbx_seq_one_letter_code
_entity_poly.pdbx_strand_id
1 'polypeptide(L)'
;MERRDFLRVTGLGMTALSLPMMGRIIHAEELLSPLELGIKRSLADAALTAARAAGATYADVRVGRYLNQFVVTRENKVQNIVNTESLGVGVRVLANGTWGFAATSGLNADQVKLTAGKAVAVAKANSKFQETPVQLAPVKGVGEVSWRTPIKKNPMEVPIADKVEMLMDVNAAAMEAGADFINSIFFLVNEQKYFASTDGSYIDQDVHRLWAPFFVTAIDKSTGKFRSRNSLGSPVGRGWEYLDGNPADRVDGITPLYGDSYNMLEDAKHAAKQTREKLTAKSVEPGKYDLVLDPTHMWLTIHESVGHPLELDRVLGYEANYAGTSFATLDKWRDNFQYG
;
A
#
# COMPACT_ATOMS: atom_id res chain seq x y z
N MET A 1 -21.69 10.15 -29.59
CA MET A 1 -21.20 10.81 -28.37
C MET A 1 -19.68 10.75 -28.41
N GLU A 2 -19.04 11.88 -28.54
CA GLU A 2 -17.60 11.96 -28.70
C GLU A 2 -16.90 11.57 -27.38
N ARG A 3 -15.67 10.98 -27.47
CA ARG A 3 -14.87 10.51 -26.32
C ARG A 3 -14.71 11.57 -25.21
N ARG A 4 -14.69 12.83 -25.58
CA ARG A 4 -14.58 13.99 -24.68
C ARG A 4 -15.83 14.21 -23.82
N ASP A 5 -17.00 13.91 -24.35
CA ASP A 5 -18.29 14.09 -23.67
C ASP A 5 -18.55 12.94 -22.69
N PHE A 6 -18.08 11.73 -23.00
CA PHE A 6 -18.15 10.58 -22.08
C PHE A 6 -17.33 10.84 -20.81
N LEU A 7 -16.12 11.38 -20.94
CA LEU A 7 -15.26 11.69 -19.77
C LEU A 7 -15.80 12.85 -18.92
N ARG A 8 -16.51 13.81 -19.53
CA ARG A 8 -17.18 14.89 -18.80
C ARG A 8 -18.43 14.40 -18.04
N VAL A 9 -19.19 13.50 -18.63
CA VAL A 9 -20.43 12.98 -18.05
C VAL A 9 -20.13 11.95 -16.94
N THR A 10 -19.12 11.10 -17.08
CA THR A 10 -18.74 10.14 -16.03
C THR A 10 -18.04 10.80 -14.84
N GLY A 11 -17.29 11.88 -15.05
CA GLY A 11 -16.71 12.67 -13.97
C GLY A 11 -17.74 13.43 -13.12
N LEU A 12 -18.86 13.82 -13.71
CA LEU A 12 -19.95 14.55 -13.03
C LEU A 12 -21.02 13.62 -12.44
N GLY A 13 -21.16 12.40 -12.95
CA GLY A 13 -22.25 11.50 -12.56
C GLY A 13 -22.00 10.68 -11.28
N MET A 14 -20.75 10.51 -10.84
CA MET A 14 -20.46 9.74 -9.62
C MET A 14 -20.53 10.53 -8.31
N THR A 15 -20.60 11.85 -8.37
CA THR A 15 -20.71 12.71 -7.18
C THR A 15 -22.15 12.99 -6.75
N ALA A 16 -23.16 12.59 -7.53
CA ALA A 16 -24.56 13.00 -7.30
C ALA A 16 -25.42 11.99 -6.50
N LEU A 17 -24.96 10.79 -6.18
CA LEU A 17 -25.82 9.70 -5.67
C LEU A 17 -25.66 9.32 -4.21
N SER A 18 -24.86 10.01 -3.38
CA SER A 18 -24.66 9.54 -1.98
C SER A 18 -24.69 10.61 -0.88
N LEU A 19 -25.24 11.80 -1.07
CA LEU A 19 -25.40 12.76 0.03
C LEU A 19 -26.76 13.46 -0.02
N PRO A 20 -27.64 13.21 0.94
CA PRO A 20 -28.64 14.20 1.31
C PRO A 20 -27.98 15.17 2.29
N MET A 21 -27.87 16.38 1.91
CA MET A 21 -27.72 17.64 2.61
C MET A 21 -26.49 18.48 2.28
N MET A 22 -26.83 19.67 1.84
CA MET A 22 -26.06 20.89 1.63
C MET A 22 -25.14 20.92 0.40
N GLY A 23 -25.68 21.60 -0.61
CA GLY A 23 -25.03 21.95 -1.86
C GLY A 23 -23.80 22.85 -1.70
N ARG A 24 -22.67 22.26 -1.39
CA ARG A 24 -21.38 22.83 -1.63
C ARG A 24 -20.76 22.02 -2.77
N ILE A 25 -20.55 22.66 -3.92
CA ILE A 25 -19.72 22.07 -4.99
C ILE A 25 -18.30 22.03 -4.40
N ILE A 26 -17.85 20.84 -4.00
CA ILE A 26 -16.46 20.64 -3.58
C ILE A 26 -15.64 20.62 -4.86
N HIS A 27 -14.75 21.58 -5.04
CA HIS A 27 -13.80 21.58 -6.14
C HIS A 27 -12.81 20.43 -5.98
N ALA A 28 -12.32 19.88 -7.10
CA ALA A 28 -11.36 18.77 -7.10
C ALA A 28 -10.11 19.07 -6.27
N GLU A 29 -9.71 20.32 -6.16
CA GLU A 29 -8.60 20.79 -5.32
C GLU A 29 -8.88 20.63 -3.82
N GLU A 30 -10.14 20.80 -3.36
CA GLU A 30 -10.51 20.56 -1.95
C GLU A 30 -10.48 19.08 -1.58
N LEU A 31 -10.71 18.17 -2.54
CA LEU A 31 -10.66 16.72 -2.33
C LEU A 31 -9.22 16.21 -2.10
N LEU A 32 -8.21 16.91 -2.62
CA LEU A 32 -6.81 16.55 -2.47
C LEU A 32 -6.14 17.20 -1.25
N SER A 33 -6.79 18.20 -0.64
CA SER A 33 -6.24 18.92 0.50
C SER A 33 -6.19 18.01 1.75
N PRO A 34 -5.05 17.94 2.45
CA PRO A 34 -4.96 17.23 3.71
C PRO A 34 -5.94 17.79 4.74
N LEU A 35 -6.47 16.94 5.62
CA LEU A 35 -7.18 17.42 6.81
C LEU A 35 -6.25 18.31 7.63
N GLU A 36 -6.73 19.46 8.06
CA GLU A 36 -5.98 20.37 8.90
C GLU A 36 -5.52 19.69 10.19
N LEU A 37 -4.28 19.95 10.60
CA LEU A 37 -3.68 19.36 11.79
C LEU A 37 -4.50 19.63 13.05
N GLY A 38 -5.04 20.85 13.19
CA GLY A 38 -5.89 21.22 14.30
C GLY A 38 -7.17 20.38 14.42
N ILE A 39 -7.79 20.04 13.29
CA ILE A 39 -8.96 19.16 13.24
C ILE A 39 -8.58 17.75 13.67
N LYS A 40 -7.51 17.17 13.10
CA LYS A 40 -7.03 15.83 13.47
C LYS A 40 -6.73 15.73 14.97
N ARG A 41 -6.04 16.72 15.51
CA ARG A 41 -5.72 16.81 16.93
C ARG A 41 -6.97 16.88 17.79
N SER A 42 -7.89 17.77 17.47
CA SER A 42 -9.14 17.94 18.23
C SER A 42 -9.97 16.65 18.29
N LEU A 43 -10.08 15.92 17.17
CA LEU A 43 -10.77 14.63 17.10
C LEU A 43 -10.07 13.59 17.97
N ALA A 44 -8.73 13.52 17.89
CA ALA A 44 -7.95 12.58 18.69
C ALA A 44 -8.06 12.85 20.20
N ASP A 45 -7.90 14.11 20.62
CA ASP A 45 -8.01 14.50 22.02
C ASP A 45 -9.42 14.20 22.60
N ALA A 46 -10.47 14.46 21.81
CA ALA A 46 -11.85 14.13 22.20
C ALA A 46 -12.04 12.62 22.41
N ALA A 47 -11.49 11.79 21.51
CA ALA A 47 -11.58 10.34 21.60
C ALA A 47 -10.74 9.78 22.77
N LEU A 48 -9.49 10.24 22.94
CA LEU A 48 -8.62 9.81 24.05
C LEU A 48 -9.20 10.17 25.41
N THR A 49 -9.75 11.39 25.54
CA THR A 49 -10.41 11.84 26.76
C THR A 49 -11.62 10.96 27.09
N ALA A 50 -12.48 10.69 26.10
CA ALA A 50 -13.64 9.84 26.25
C ALA A 50 -13.27 8.38 26.60
N ALA A 51 -12.22 7.84 25.98
CA ALA A 51 -11.73 6.50 26.29
C ALA A 51 -11.26 6.37 27.74
N ARG A 52 -10.47 7.34 28.23
CA ARG A 52 -10.03 7.39 29.64
C ARG A 52 -11.21 7.50 30.60
N ALA A 53 -12.15 8.41 30.33
CA ALA A 53 -13.33 8.59 31.13
C ALA A 53 -14.20 7.32 31.21
N ALA A 54 -14.23 6.51 30.16
CA ALA A 54 -14.93 5.23 30.10
C ALA A 54 -14.16 4.08 30.79
N GLY A 55 -12.91 4.29 31.24
CA GLY A 55 -12.09 3.33 31.98
C GLY A 55 -11.04 2.58 31.17
N ALA A 56 -10.60 3.15 30.04
CA ALA A 56 -9.44 2.61 29.33
C ALA A 56 -8.15 2.91 30.11
N THR A 57 -7.29 1.90 30.25
CA THR A 57 -5.94 2.02 30.81
C THR A 57 -4.94 2.51 29.76
N TYR A 58 -5.21 2.22 28.49
CA TYR A 58 -4.51 2.73 27.33
C TYR A 58 -5.52 2.99 26.20
N ALA A 59 -5.25 4.02 25.40
CA ALA A 59 -5.97 4.25 24.16
C ALA A 59 -5.05 4.84 23.10
N ASP A 60 -5.29 4.46 21.85
CA ASP A 60 -4.76 5.14 20.69
C ASP A 60 -5.85 5.45 19.67
N VAL A 61 -5.62 6.50 18.91
CA VAL A 61 -6.54 7.02 17.89
C VAL A 61 -5.81 7.20 16.60
N ARG A 62 -6.42 6.79 15.51
CA ARG A 62 -5.96 7.05 14.16
C ARG A 62 -7.02 7.81 13.39
N VAL A 63 -6.69 9.02 12.95
CA VAL A 63 -7.46 9.73 11.93
C VAL A 63 -6.76 9.45 10.61
N GLY A 64 -7.40 8.70 9.73
CA GLY A 64 -6.81 8.23 8.49
C GLY A 64 -7.59 8.66 7.27
N ARG A 65 -6.88 9.17 6.27
CA ARG A 65 -7.39 9.41 4.92
C ARG A 65 -6.53 8.64 3.94
N TYR A 66 -7.16 7.84 3.09
CA TYR A 66 -6.49 7.08 2.04
C TYR A 66 -7.04 7.50 0.69
N LEU A 67 -6.15 7.96 -0.17
CA LEU A 67 -6.43 8.21 -1.58
C LEU A 67 -5.75 7.12 -2.38
N ASN A 68 -6.51 6.39 -3.19
CA ASN A 68 -5.95 5.38 -4.08
C ASN A 68 -6.34 5.71 -5.51
N GLN A 69 -5.38 5.62 -6.40
CA GLN A 69 -5.61 5.74 -7.83
C GLN A 69 -4.95 4.58 -8.55
N PHE A 70 -5.73 3.86 -9.35
CA PHE A 70 -5.25 2.79 -10.22
C PHE A 70 -5.57 3.15 -11.66
N VAL A 71 -4.57 3.09 -12.52
CA VAL A 71 -4.73 3.22 -13.97
C VAL A 71 -4.21 1.94 -14.57
N VAL A 72 -5.06 1.21 -15.28
CA VAL A 72 -4.76 -0.10 -15.84
C VAL A 72 -4.95 -0.07 -17.34
N THR A 73 -3.93 -0.47 -18.08
CA THR A 73 -3.99 -0.60 -19.53
C THR A 73 -3.59 -2.00 -19.97
N ARG A 74 -4.05 -2.37 -21.15
CA ARG A 74 -3.70 -3.64 -21.79
C ARG A 74 -3.53 -3.39 -23.28
N GLU A 75 -2.39 -3.75 -23.83
CA GLU A 75 -1.99 -3.45 -25.20
C GLU A 75 -2.31 -1.97 -25.53
N ASN A 76 -3.23 -1.70 -26.45
CA ASN A 76 -3.65 -0.37 -26.86
C ASN A 76 -4.98 0.13 -26.24
N LYS A 77 -5.36 -0.43 -25.09
CA LYS A 77 -6.64 -0.13 -24.45
C LYS A 77 -6.51 0.21 -22.99
N VAL A 78 -7.24 1.22 -22.55
CA VAL A 78 -7.50 1.43 -21.13
C VAL A 78 -8.50 0.37 -20.66
N GLN A 79 -8.11 -0.37 -19.62
CA GLN A 79 -8.95 -1.39 -19.01
C GLN A 79 -9.76 -0.81 -17.85
N ASN A 80 -9.10 -0.04 -16.99
CA ASN A 80 -9.75 0.50 -15.81
C ASN A 80 -9.05 1.76 -15.32
N ILE A 81 -9.82 2.68 -14.74
CA ILE A 81 -9.36 3.84 -14.00
C ILE A 81 -10.18 3.90 -12.73
N VAL A 82 -9.50 3.78 -11.58
CA VAL A 82 -10.15 3.79 -10.26
C VAL A 82 -9.56 4.90 -9.43
N ASN A 83 -10.42 5.74 -8.87
CA ASN A 83 -10.09 6.70 -7.82
C ASN A 83 -10.98 6.40 -6.63
N THR A 84 -10.37 6.13 -5.49
CA THR A 84 -11.10 5.93 -4.23
C THR A 84 -10.54 6.81 -3.14
N GLU A 85 -11.43 7.27 -2.28
CA GLU A 85 -11.09 7.95 -1.05
C GLU A 85 -11.79 7.26 0.11
N SER A 86 -11.07 7.06 1.20
CA SER A 86 -11.64 6.69 2.49
C SER A 86 -11.12 7.60 3.58
N LEU A 87 -12.02 7.99 4.49
CA LEU A 87 -11.69 8.90 5.58
C LEU A 87 -12.45 8.45 6.84
N GLY A 88 -11.74 8.39 7.97
CA GLY A 88 -12.37 7.97 9.21
C GLY A 88 -11.46 8.07 10.42
N VAL A 89 -12.06 7.75 11.57
CA VAL A 89 -11.37 7.72 12.86
C VAL A 89 -11.52 6.33 13.45
N GLY A 90 -10.41 5.68 13.75
CA GLY A 90 -10.34 4.43 14.50
C GLY A 90 -9.84 4.68 15.91
N VAL A 91 -10.50 4.08 16.89
CA VAL A 91 -10.13 4.15 18.31
C VAL A 91 -9.87 2.74 18.81
N ARG A 92 -8.65 2.49 19.30
CA ARG A 92 -8.27 1.24 19.95
C ARG A 92 -7.99 1.50 21.43
N VAL A 93 -8.46 0.62 22.28
CA VAL A 93 -8.34 0.79 23.73
C VAL A 93 -7.93 -0.52 24.40
N LEU A 94 -7.24 -0.40 25.52
CA LEU A 94 -7.05 -1.49 26.48
C LEU A 94 -7.87 -1.17 27.74
N ALA A 95 -8.78 -2.06 28.09
CA ALA A 95 -9.59 -1.96 29.30
C ALA A 95 -9.82 -3.35 29.89
N ASN A 96 -9.71 -3.49 31.22
CA ASN A 96 -9.81 -4.78 31.93
C ASN A 96 -8.88 -5.86 31.34
N GLY A 97 -7.66 -5.48 30.90
CA GLY A 97 -6.68 -6.39 30.33
C GLY A 97 -6.98 -6.89 28.90
N THR A 98 -7.93 -6.28 28.21
CA THR A 98 -8.39 -6.74 26.88
C THR A 98 -8.50 -5.61 25.89
N TRP A 99 -8.20 -5.91 24.63
CA TRP A 99 -8.34 -4.96 23.53
C TRP A 99 -9.79 -4.78 23.11
N GLY A 100 -10.13 -3.54 22.77
CA GLY A 100 -11.34 -3.18 22.06
C GLY A 100 -11.05 -2.18 20.95
N PHE A 101 -11.83 -2.25 19.89
CA PHE A 101 -11.72 -1.36 18.74
C PHE A 101 -13.10 -0.95 18.25
N ALA A 102 -13.21 0.32 17.82
CA ALA A 102 -14.35 0.81 17.07
C ALA A 102 -13.89 1.91 16.11
N ALA A 103 -14.61 2.12 15.02
CA ALA A 103 -14.33 3.13 14.04
C ALA A 103 -15.58 3.88 13.59
N THR A 104 -15.40 5.09 13.05
CA THR A 104 -16.45 5.93 12.48
C THR A 104 -15.93 6.73 11.31
N SER A 105 -16.80 7.01 10.33
CA SER A 105 -16.55 8.01 9.28
C SER A 105 -16.99 9.42 9.70
N GLY A 106 -17.62 9.57 10.85
CA GLY A 106 -18.06 10.87 11.38
C GLY A 106 -16.89 11.66 11.96
N LEU A 107 -16.59 12.80 11.35
CA LEU A 107 -15.47 13.67 11.73
C LEU A 107 -15.89 14.81 12.66
N ASN A 108 -16.56 14.49 13.75
CA ASN A 108 -16.92 15.45 14.78
C ASN A 108 -16.72 14.86 16.18
N ALA A 109 -16.60 15.74 17.17
CA ALA A 109 -16.26 15.37 18.55
C ALA A 109 -17.25 14.36 19.16
N ASP A 110 -18.55 14.50 18.89
CA ASP A 110 -19.57 13.63 19.52
C ASP A 110 -19.49 12.20 18.93
N GLN A 111 -19.29 12.06 17.62
CA GLN A 111 -19.14 10.75 16.99
C GLN A 111 -17.88 10.04 17.47
N VAL A 112 -16.75 10.73 17.60
CA VAL A 112 -15.51 10.10 18.06
C VAL A 112 -15.55 9.74 19.55
N LYS A 113 -16.22 10.55 20.40
CA LYS A 113 -16.49 10.21 21.82
C LYS A 113 -17.35 8.96 21.94
N LEU A 114 -18.44 8.88 21.15
CA LEU A 114 -19.30 7.70 21.11
C LEU A 114 -18.52 6.46 20.65
N THR A 115 -17.67 6.62 19.66
CA THR A 115 -16.82 5.54 19.12
C THR A 115 -15.82 5.05 20.16
N ALA A 116 -15.20 5.95 20.92
CA ALA A 116 -14.32 5.59 22.03
C ALA A 116 -15.06 4.80 23.12
N GLY A 117 -16.26 5.24 23.49
CA GLY A 117 -17.12 4.51 24.43
C GLY A 117 -17.47 3.10 23.94
N LYS A 118 -17.77 2.93 22.64
CA LYS A 118 -18.01 1.61 22.03
C LYS A 118 -16.77 0.72 22.10
N ALA A 119 -15.58 1.26 21.77
CA ALA A 119 -14.34 0.50 21.86
C ALA A 119 -14.10 -0.02 23.29
N VAL A 120 -14.32 0.83 24.31
CA VAL A 120 -14.19 0.41 25.72
C VAL A 120 -15.23 -0.64 26.09
N ALA A 121 -16.47 -0.52 25.63
CA ALA A 121 -17.50 -1.53 25.86
C ALA A 121 -17.12 -2.89 25.26
N VAL A 122 -16.56 -2.90 24.05
CA VAL A 122 -16.03 -4.12 23.41
C VAL A 122 -14.90 -4.73 24.25
N ALA A 123 -13.92 -3.93 24.68
CA ALA A 123 -12.84 -4.42 25.53
C ALA A 123 -13.38 -5.07 26.82
N LYS A 124 -14.27 -4.38 27.52
CA LYS A 124 -14.90 -4.91 28.76
C LYS A 124 -15.71 -6.18 28.53
N ALA A 125 -16.39 -6.30 27.39
CA ALA A 125 -17.12 -7.52 27.04
C ALA A 125 -16.17 -8.71 26.80
N ASN A 126 -15.09 -8.45 26.06
CA ASN A 126 -14.07 -9.46 25.72
C ASN A 126 -13.29 -9.94 26.95
N SER A 127 -13.16 -9.12 28.00
CA SER A 127 -12.40 -9.49 29.21
C SER A 127 -12.95 -10.73 29.93
N LYS A 128 -14.20 -11.10 29.67
CA LYS A 128 -14.80 -12.33 30.21
C LYS A 128 -14.24 -13.61 29.58
N PHE A 129 -13.60 -13.50 28.42
CA PHE A 129 -13.04 -14.63 27.67
C PHE A 129 -11.52 -14.59 27.63
N GLN A 130 -10.89 -13.56 28.19
CA GLN A 130 -9.46 -13.38 28.19
C GLN A 130 -8.82 -14.17 29.34
N GLU A 131 -8.03 -15.19 29.05
CA GLU A 131 -7.35 -16.00 30.04
C GLU A 131 -6.13 -15.25 30.63
N THR A 132 -5.36 -14.59 29.78
CA THR A 132 -4.18 -13.82 30.19
C THR A 132 -4.37 -12.34 29.87
N PRO A 133 -4.42 -11.45 30.86
CA PRO A 133 -4.54 -10.02 30.62
C PRO A 133 -3.36 -9.47 29.81
N VAL A 134 -3.67 -8.59 28.85
CA VAL A 134 -2.66 -7.90 28.06
C VAL A 134 -1.89 -6.92 28.95
N GLN A 135 -0.57 -7.01 28.88
CA GLN A 135 0.36 -6.09 29.52
C GLN A 135 1.19 -5.40 28.43
N LEU A 136 1.13 -4.07 28.37
CA LEU A 136 1.92 -3.30 27.44
C LEU A 136 3.33 -3.11 27.98
N ALA A 137 4.31 -3.21 27.10
CA ALA A 137 5.66 -2.75 27.42
C ALA A 137 5.63 -1.24 27.71
N PRO A 138 6.43 -0.76 28.68
CA PRO A 138 6.51 0.67 28.94
C PRO A 138 7.10 1.40 27.73
N VAL A 139 6.33 2.35 27.19
CA VAL A 139 6.73 3.17 26.05
C VAL A 139 6.67 4.63 26.46
N LYS A 140 7.77 5.33 26.20
CA LYS A 140 7.79 6.79 26.37
C LYS A 140 7.15 7.43 25.15
N GLY A 141 6.17 8.31 25.36
CA GLY A 141 5.58 9.10 24.29
C GLY A 141 6.63 9.95 23.57
N VAL A 142 6.50 10.07 22.25
CA VAL A 142 7.43 10.83 21.41
C VAL A 142 7.07 12.33 21.29
N GLY A 143 5.97 12.74 21.91
CA GLY A 143 5.44 14.10 21.76
C GLY A 143 4.86 14.34 20.36
N GLU A 144 4.97 15.57 19.88
CA GLU A 144 4.48 15.99 18.57
C GLU A 144 5.58 15.83 17.52
N VAL A 145 5.35 14.94 16.55
CA VAL A 145 6.25 14.70 15.42
C VAL A 145 5.48 14.64 14.12
N SER A 146 6.13 15.00 13.03
CA SER A 146 5.57 14.86 11.71
C SER A 146 6.56 14.24 10.73
N TRP A 147 6.05 13.49 9.77
CA TRP A 147 6.85 12.90 8.72
C TRP A 147 6.10 12.95 7.39
N ARG A 148 6.83 13.21 6.33
CA ARG A 148 6.32 13.26 4.96
C ARG A 148 7.24 12.48 4.05
N THR A 149 6.66 11.70 3.13
CA THR A 149 7.46 11.12 2.05
C THR A 149 8.14 12.24 1.26
N PRO A 150 9.46 12.22 1.10
CA PRO A 150 10.15 13.23 0.32
C PRO A 150 9.83 13.05 -1.17
N ILE A 151 8.93 13.87 -1.69
CA ILE A 151 8.50 13.90 -3.09
C ILE A 151 8.75 15.27 -3.70
N LYS A 152 9.06 15.31 -5.01
CA LYS A 152 9.19 16.55 -5.78
C LYS A 152 7.91 16.86 -6.55
N LYS A 153 7.24 15.83 -7.06
CA LYS A 153 6.02 15.94 -7.86
C LYS A 153 4.98 14.97 -7.33
N ASN A 154 3.87 15.50 -6.83
CA ASN A 154 2.80 14.68 -6.25
C ASN A 154 2.16 13.79 -7.33
N PRO A 155 2.20 12.45 -7.19
CA PRO A 155 1.63 11.55 -8.18
C PRO A 155 0.12 11.69 -8.34
N MET A 156 -0.58 12.14 -7.29
CA MET A 156 -2.04 12.29 -7.33
C MET A 156 -2.47 13.52 -8.16
N GLU A 157 -1.60 14.52 -8.31
CA GLU A 157 -1.86 15.76 -9.06
C GLU A 157 -1.55 15.62 -10.56
N VAL A 158 -0.83 14.58 -10.96
CA VAL A 158 -0.57 14.32 -12.38
C VAL A 158 -1.90 13.99 -13.07
N PRO A 159 -2.23 14.63 -14.21
CA PRO A 159 -3.46 14.35 -14.94
C PRO A 159 -3.58 12.87 -15.32
N ILE A 160 -4.79 12.33 -15.24
CA ILE A 160 -5.06 10.93 -15.64
C ILE A 160 -4.72 10.71 -17.12
N ALA A 161 -4.94 11.71 -17.96
CA ALA A 161 -4.61 11.62 -19.38
C ALA A 161 -3.11 11.36 -19.61
N ASP A 162 -2.24 12.08 -18.89
CA ASP A 162 -0.79 11.93 -18.99
C ASP A 162 -0.33 10.54 -18.48
N LYS A 163 -0.97 10.04 -17.43
CA LYS A 163 -0.75 8.69 -16.90
C LYS A 163 -1.13 7.61 -17.91
N VAL A 164 -2.28 7.78 -18.55
CA VAL A 164 -2.76 6.86 -19.60
C VAL A 164 -1.81 6.91 -20.80
N GLU A 165 -1.41 8.10 -21.26
CA GLU A 165 -0.48 8.28 -22.38
C GLU A 165 0.84 7.55 -22.09
N MET A 166 1.44 7.76 -20.93
CA MET A 166 2.67 7.08 -20.52
C MET A 166 2.54 5.56 -20.54
N LEU A 167 1.45 4.99 -20.02
CA LEU A 167 1.24 3.54 -20.04
C LEU A 167 1.02 3.01 -21.47
N MET A 168 0.36 3.79 -22.35
CA MET A 168 0.15 3.44 -23.75
C MET A 168 1.48 3.43 -24.51
N ASP A 169 2.36 4.39 -24.26
CA ASP A 169 3.69 4.45 -24.86
C ASP A 169 4.56 3.26 -24.42
N VAL A 170 4.52 2.91 -23.13
CA VAL A 170 5.18 1.71 -22.59
C VAL A 170 4.66 0.44 -23.27
N ASN A 171 3.33 0.32 -23.42
CA ASN A 171 2.74 -0.84 -24.08
C ASN A 171 3.11 -0.91 -25.57
N ALA A 172 3.06 0.22 -26.28
CA ALA A 172 3.43 0.28 -27.69
C ALA A 172 4.90 -0.13 -27.88
N ALA A 173 5.81 0.39 -27.04
CA ALA A 173 7.23 0.08 -27.09
C ALA A 173 7.51 -1.42 -26.83
N ALA A 174 6.81 -2.04 -25.89
CA ALA A 174 6.94 -3.48 -25.64
C ALA A 174 6.40 -4.32 -26.80
N MET A 175 5.27 -3.94 -27.37
CA MET A 175 4.67 -4.63 -28.52
C MET A 175 5.60 -4.55 -29.75
N GLU A 176 6.16 -3.36 -30.02
CA GLU A 176 7.15 -3.17 -31.11
C GLU A 176 8.41 -3.99 -30.86
N ALA A 177 8.87 -4.13 -29.62
CA ALA A 177 10.02 -4.93 -29.24
C ALA A 177 9.75 -6.44 -29.23
N GLY A 178 8.51 -6.88 -29.54
CA GLY A 178 8.18 -8.28 -29.78
C GLY A 178 7.26 -8.93 -28.72
N ALA A 179 6.65 -8.18 -27.84
CA ALA A 179 5.60 -8.72 -26.97
C ALA A 179 4.35 -9.09 -27.78
N ASP A 180 3.67 -10.19 -27.43
CA ASP A 180 2.33 -10.48 -27.93
C ASP A 180 1.25 -9.85 -27.04
N PHE A 181 1.50 -9.76 -25.75
CA PHE A 181 0.63 -9.12 -24.77
C PHE A 181 1.42 -8.32 -23.75
N ILE A 182 0.82 -7.23 -23.28
CA ILE A 182 1.32 -6.45 -22.16
C ILE A 182 0.14 -5.88 -21.35
N ASN A 183 0.23 -6.01 -20.04
CA ASN A 183 -0.58 -5.24 -19.10
C ASN A 183 0.35 -4.29 -18.36
N SER A 184 -0.01 -3.03 -18.23
CA SER A 184 0.72 -2.06 -17.43
C SER A 184 -0.22 -1.30 -16.50
N ILE A 185 0.30 -0.96 -15.31
CA ILE A 185 -0.53 -0.47 -14.22
C ILE A 185 0.22 0.62 -13.47
N PHE A 186 -0.51 1.66 -13.03
CA PHE A 186 -0.08 2.52 -11.93
C PHE A 186 -0.89 2.22 -10.69
N PHE A 187 -0.21 1.92 -9.60
CA PHE A 187 -0.75 1.91 -8.24
C PHE A 187 -0.20 3.12 -7.50
N LEU A 188 -1.07 4.08 -7.23
CA LEU A 188 -0.73 5.31 -6.53
C LEU A 188 -1.54 5.37 -5.24
N VAL A 189 -0.86 5.56 -4.13
CA VAL A 189 -1.49 5.65 -2.81
C VAL A 189 -0.94 6.86 -2.08
N ASN A 190 -1.83 7.70 -1.57
CA ASN A 190 -1.51 8.70 -0.56
C ASN A 190 -2.23 8.35 0.75
N GLU A 191 -1.47 8.01 1.76
CA GLU A 191 -1.95 7.73 3.11
C GLU A 191 -1.63 8.91 4.02
N GLN A 192 -2.66 9.64 4.44
CA GLN A 192 -2.58 10.70 5.44
C GLN A 192 -3.06 10.13 6.77
N LYS A 193 -2.14 9.98 7.72
CA LYS A 193 -2.41 9.36 9.00
C LYS A 193 -1.99 10.24 10.16
N TYR A 194 -2.93 10.51 11.06
CA TYR A 194 -2.65 11.11 12.36
C TYR A 194 -2.84 10.07 13.44
N PHE A 195 -1.82 9.83 14.21
CA PHE A 195 -1.84 8.92 15.35
C PHE A 195 -1.68 9.71 16.64
N ALA A 196 -2.50 9.39 17.64
CA ALA A 196 -2.32 9.90 19.00
C ALA A 196 -2.54 8.79 20.03
N SER A 197 -1.82 8.84 21.15
CA SER A 197 -1.96 7.86 22.22
C SER A 197 -2.02 8.48 23.60
N THR A 198 -2.54 7.73 24.54
CA THR A 198 -2.53 8.11 25.97
C THR A 198 -1.13 8.18 26.57
N ASP A 199 -0.11 7.62 25.90
CA ASP A 199 1.31 7.73 26.30
C ASP A 199 1.94 9.06 25.93
N GLY A 200 1.19 9.95 25.24
CA GLY A 200 1.66 11.28 24.87
C GLY A 200 2.37 11.34 23.52
N SER A 201 2.07 10.43 22.60
CA SER A 201 2.53 10.50 21.22
C SER A 201 1.47 11.15 20.33
N TYR A 202 1.89 12.08 19.46
CA TYR A 202 1.09 12.76 18.44
C TYR A 202 1.88 12.77 17.14
N ILE A 203 1.52 11.93 16.19
CA ILE A 203 2.31 11.68 14.98
C ILE A 203 1.48 11.99 13.75
N ASP A 204 1.89 13.00 12.97
CA ASP A 204 1.25 13.36 11.71
C ASP A 204 2.08 12.89 10.52
N GLN A 205 1.51 12.02 9.70
CA GLN A 205 2.19 11.39 8.57
C GLN A 205 1.44 11.62 7.27
N ASP A 206 2.21 11.89 6.20
CA ASP A 206 1.72 11.94 4.83
C ASP A 206 2.62 11.06 3.97
N VAL A 207 2.10 9.89 3.60
CA VAL A 207 2.87 8.83 2.98
C VAL A 207 2.42 8.65 1.55
N HIS A 208 3.33 8.85 0.61
CA HIS A 208 3.12 8.51 -0.78
C HIS A 208 3.78 7.19 -1.12
N ARG A 209 3.05 6.33 -1.84
CA ARG A 209 3.56 5.08 -2.40
C ARG A 209 3.19 5.02 -3.87
N LEU A 210 4.16 4.64 -4.68
CA LEU A 210 4.03 4.50 -6.11
C LEU A 210 4.58 3.14 -6.53
N TRP A 211 3.84 2.44 -7.36
CA TRP A 211 4.29 1.24 -8.04
C TRP A 211 3.78 1.23 -9.47
N ALA A 212 4.68 0.98 -10.41
CA ALA A 212 4.41 0.99 -11.84
C ALA A 212 4.80 -0.36 -12.48
N PRO A 213 4.06 -1.45 -12.18
CA PRO A 213 4.35 -2.74 -12.76
C PRO A 213 3.81 -2.86 -14.18
N PHE A 214 4.47 -3.72 -14.95
CA PHE A 214 3.94 -4.29 -16.19
C PHE A 214 4.24 -5.79 -16.26
N PHE A 215 3.49 -6.48 -17.11
CA PHE A 215 3.57 -7.92 -17.34
C PHE A 215 3.58 -8.16 -18.85
N VAL A 216 4.73 -8.56 -19.38
CA VAL A 216 4.91 -8.87 -20.79
C VAL A 216 4.79 -10.37 -21.01
N THR A 217 4.11 -10.77 -22.09
CA THR A 217 4.00 -12.16 -22.52
C THR A 217 4.31 -12.29 -24.01
N ALA A 218 5.11 -13.29 -24.36
CA ALA A 218 5.35 -13.72 -25.73
C ALA A 218 4.88 -15.16 -25.95
N ILE A 219 4.34 -15.44 -27.13
CA ILE A 219 3.79 -16.75 -27.52
C ILE A 219 4.52 -17.27 -28.75
N ASP A 220 4.91 -18.51 -28.73
CA ASP A 220 5.23 -19.28 -29.93
C ASP A 220 3.91 -19.85 -30.51
N LYS A 221 3.44 -19.23 -31.58
CA LYS A 221 2.17 -19.61 -32.23
C LYS A 221 2.17 -21.01 -32.83
N SER A 222 3.36 -21.57 -33.12
CA SER A 222 3.48 -22.91 -33.70
C SER A 222 3.31 -24.01 -32.66
N THR A 223 3.76 -23.77 -31.43
CA THR A 223 3.73 -24.77 -30.34
C THR A 223 2.74 -24.45 -29.23
N GLY A 224 2.20 -23.24 -29.20
CA GLY A 224 1.36 -22.72 -28.12
C GLY A 224 2.13 -22.43 -26.82
N LYS A 225 3.46 -22.56 -26.82
CA LYS A 225 4.28 -22.20 -25.66
C LYS A 225 4.25 -20.70 -25.43
N PHE A 226 4.20 -20.29 -24.17
CA PHE A 226 4.32 -18.89 -23.79
C PHE A 226 5.35 -18.69 -22.69
N ARG A 227 5.89 -17.49 -22.63
CA ARG A 227 6.79 -17.03 -21.57
C ARG A 227 6.40 -15.61 -21.18
N SER A 228 6.69 -15.27 -19.96
CA SER A 228 6.41 -13.93 -19.43
C SER A 228 7.61 -13.39 -18.65
N ARG A 229 7.65 -12.07 -18.52
CA ARG A 229 8.52 -11.32 -17.64
C ARG A 229 7.78 -10.12 -17.07
N ASN A 230 8.00 -9.90 -15.77
CA ASN A 230 7.47 -8.75 -15.05
C ASN A 230 8.45 -7.56 -15.15
N SER A 231 7.94 -6.37 -14.86
CA SER A 231 8.75 -5.17 -14.66
C SER A 231 9.80 -5.37 -13.56
N LEU A 232 10.88 -4.62 -13.62
CA LEU A 232 11.89 -4.58 -12.56
C LEU A 232 11.60 -3.48 -11.51
N GLY A 233 10.71 -2.53 -11.82
CA GLY A 233 10.35 -1.45 -10.89
C GLY A 233 9.66 -1.98 -9.63
N SER A 234 10.24 -1.68 -8.47
CA SER A 234 9.67 -2.03 -7.16
C SER A 234 8.68 -0.98 -6.69
N PRO A 235 7.77 -1.31 -5.74
CA PRO A 235 7.03 -0.29 -4.99
C PRO A 235 8.00 0.63 -4.24
N VAL A 236 7.75 1.95 -4.32
CA VAL A 236 8.64 2.96 -3.71
C VAL A 236 7.86 4.03 -2.96
N GLY A 237 8.47 4.60 -1.94
CA GLY A 237 8.04 5.82 -1.28
C GLY A 237 8.64 7.04 -1.99
N ARG A 238 8.16 7.35 -3.19
CA ARG A 238 8.62 8.45 -4.06
C ARG A 238 7.43 9.16 -4.70
N GLY A 239 7.69 10.33 -5.28
CA GLY A 239 6.75 11.07 -6.12
C GLY A 239 6.84 10.63 -7.59
N TRP A 240 6.11 11.36 -8.43
CA TRP A 240 6.07 11.09 -9.87
C TRP A 240 7.44 11.24 -10.55
N GLU A 241 8.34 12.03 -9.97
CA GLU A 241 9.72 12.19 -10.45
C GLU A 241 10.47 10.86 -10.58
N TYR A 242 10.05 9.83 -9.87
CA TYR A 242 10.61 8.49 -9.99
C TYR A 242 10.38 7.86 -11.38
N LEU A 243 9.26 8.22 -12.02
CA LEU A 243 8.86 7.71 -13.35
C LEU A 243 9.27 8.66 -14.48
N ASP A 244 9.57 9.92 -14.17
CA ASP A 244 10.08 10.88 -15.17
C ASP A 244 11.51 10.53 -15.63
N GLY A 245 11.96 9.34 -15.41
CA GLY A 245 13.26 8.73 -15.50
C GLY A 245 14.24 9.39 -16.44
N ASN A 246 15.47 9.61 -15.97
CA ASN A 246 16.54 10.07 -16.82
C ASN A 246 16.82 8.98 -17.90
N PRO A 247 16.82 9.32 -19.21
CA PRO A 247 17.20 8.38 -20.26
C PRO A 247 18.59 7.74 -20.08
N ALA A 248 19.42 8.34 -19.22
CA ALA A 248 20.72 7.77 -18.83
C ALA A 248 20.61 6.67 -17.78
N ASP A 249 19.45 6.50 -17.13
CA ASP A 249 19.20 5.38 -16.21
C ASP A 249 18.96 4.12 -17.03
N ARG A 250 20.03 3.44 -17.33
CA ARG A 250 20.02 2.24 -18.17
C ARG A 250 19.46 1.05 -17.40
N VAL A 251 18.57 0.32 -18.04
CA VAL A 251 18.12 -1.00 -17.60
C VAL A 251 18.94 -2.04 -18.37
N ASP A 252 20.21 -2.17 -18.06
CA ASP A 252 21.13 -3.14 -18.70
C ASP A 252 21.40 -4.37 -17.81
N GLY A 253 20.50 -4.67 -16.89
CA GLY A 253 20.54 -5.85 -16.03
C GLY A 253 21.40 -5.71 -14.77
N ILE A 254 22.11 -4.62 -14.60
CA ILE A 254 23.00 -4.39 -13.44
C ILE A 254 22.77 -3.01 -12.82
N THR A 255 22.18 -2.08 -13.56
CA THR A 255 21.96 -0.71 -13.09
C THR A 255 20.76 -0.62 -12.16
N PRO A 256 20.77 0.30 -11.19
CA PRO A 256 20.03 0.15 -9.97
C PRO A 256 18.52 0.12 -10.20
N LEU A 257 17.94 -1.04 -10.03
CA LEU A 257 16.51 -1.25 -9.76
C LEU A 257 16.01 -0.40 -8.59
N TYR A 258 16.93 0.18 -7.83
CA TYR A 258 16.74 0.95 -6.60
C TYR A 258 17.30 2.37 -6.71
N GLY A 259 17.47 2.88 -7.93
CA GLY A 259 17.89 4.25 -8.19
C GLY A 259 16.82 5.27 -7.78
N ASP A 260 17.17 6.53 -7.91
CA ASP A 260 16.24 7.65 -7.66
C ASP A 260 15.18 7.79 -8.78
N SER A 261 15.31 7.04 -9.86
CA SER A 261 14.40 7.02 -11.01
C SER A 261 14.26 5.62 -11.64
N TYR A 262 13.17 5.40 -12.38
CA TYR A 262 12.86 4.18 -13.09
C TYR A 262 12.38 4.48 -14.50
N ASN A 263 13.11 3.98 -15.48
CA ASN A 263 12.74 4.07 -16.89
C ASN A 263 11.85 2.89 -17.29
N MET A 264 10.54 3.04 -17.07
CA MET A 264 9.55 2.00 -17.35
C MET A 264 9.50 1.61 -18.83
N LEU A 265 9.71 2.56 -19.75
CA LEU A 265 9.66 2.34 -21.19
C LEU A 265 10.82 1.46 -21.66
N GLU A 266 12.04 1.76 -21.22
CA GLU A 266 13.20 0.94 -21.59
C GLU A 266 13.14 -0.45 -20.94
N ASP A 267 12.70 -0.57 -19.68
CA ASP A 267 12.48 -1.88 -19.07
C ASP A 267 11.46 -2.71 -19.85
N ALA A 268 10.38 -2.10 -20.35
CA ALA A 268 9.36 -2.81 -21.14
C ALA A 268 9.90 -3.34 -22.47
N LYS A 269 10.75 -2.57 -23.16
CA LYS A 269 11.46 -3.02 -24.37
C LYS A 269 12.39 -4.21 -24.07
N HIS A 270 13.17 -4.12 -22.99
CA HIS A 270 14.04 -5.22 -22.55
C HIS A 270 13.21 -6.45 -22.16
N ALA A 271 12.13 -6.27 -21.42
CA ALA A 271 11.25 -7.35 -21.03
C ALA A 271 10.69 -8.11 -22.23
N ALA A 272 10.26 -7.39 -23.28
CA ALA A 272 9.75 -7.99 -24.50
C ALA A 272 10.80 -8.85 -25.20
N LYS A 273 12.03 -8.32 -25.39
CA LYS A 273 13.15 -9.06 -25.98
C LYS A 273 13.50 -10.32 -25.17
N GLN A 274 13.69 -10.18 -23.87
CA GLN A 274 14.02 -11.31 -22.98
C GLN A 274 12.91 -12.37 -22.93
N THR A 275 11.65 -11.95 -23.02
CA THR A 275 10.53 -12.88 -23.08
C THR A 275 10.53 -13.72 -24.35
N ARG A 276 10.93 -13.11 -25.49
CA ARG A 276 11.16 -13.84 -26.75
C ARG A 276 12.32 -14.83 -26.64
N GLU A 277 13.44 -14.41 -26.08
CA GLU A 277 14.59 -15.28 -25.83
C GLU A 277 14.23 -16.50 -24.97
N LYS A 278 13.41 -16.28 -23.92
CA LYS A 278 12.94 -17.37 -23.05
C LYS A 278 12.11 -18.42 -23.77
N LEU A 279 11.48 -18.15 -24.92
CA LEU A 279 10.73 -19.15 -25.68
C LEU A 279 11.64 -20.25 -26.23
N THR A 280 12.87 -19.92 -26.57
CA THR A 280 13.88 -20.81 -27.14
C THR A 280 14.97 -21.24 -26.14
N ALA A 281 14.92 -20.68 -24.92
CA ALA A 281 15.87 -21.03 -23.87
C ALA A 281 15.75 -22.51 -23.47
N LYS A 282 16.90 -23.13 -23.24
CA LYS A 282 16.96 -24.51 -22.69
C LYS A 282 16.48 -24.51 -21.24
N SER A 283 15.88 -25.61 -20.81
CA SER A 283 15.62 -25.84 -19.38
C SER A 283 16.91 -26.05 -18.63
N VAL A 284 16.91 -25.67 -17.34
CA VAL A 284 18.04 -25.97 -16.44
C VAL A 284 18.09 -27.47 -16.20
N GLU A 285 19.24 -28.08 -16.37
CA GLU A 285 19.46 -29.48 -16.05
C GLU A 285 19.49 -29.68 -14.52
N PRO A 286 18.97 -30.81 -14.00
CA PRO A 286 19.11 -31.12 -12.58
C PRO A 286 20.57 -31.21 -12.16
N GLY A 287 20.94 -30.55 -11.06
CA GLY A 287 22.32 -30.53 -10.58
C GLY A 287 22.52 -29.61 -9.37
N LYS A 288 23.76 -29.51 -8.93
CA LYS A 288 24.20 -28.53 -7.94
C LYS A 288 24.86 -27.36 -8.66
N TYR A 289 24.42 -26.15 -8.35
CA TYR A 289 24.90 -24.92 -8.99
C TYR A 289 25.13 -23.86 -7.93
N ASP A 290 26.13 -23.02 -8.17
CA ASP A 290 26.24 -21.75 -7.47
C ASP A 290 25.19 -20.80 -8.03
N LEU A 291 24.46 -20.10 -7.16
CA LEU A 291 23.36 -19.22 -7.55
C LEU A 291 23.70 -17.76 -7.25
N VAL A 292 23.55 -16.92 -8.26
CA VAL A 292 23.47 -15.46 -8.07
C VAL A 292 22.02 -15.07 -8.17
N LEU A 293 21.43 -14.63 -7.05
CA LEU A 293 20.03 -14.25 -6.98
C LEU A 293 19.91 -12.73 -7.14
N ASP A 294 19.15 -12.32 -8.15
CA ASP A 294 18.82 -10.92 -8.36
C ASP A 294 17.90 -10.42 -7.24
N PRO A 295 18.03 -9.15 -6.79
CA PRO A 295 17.14 -8.57 -5.77
C PRO A 295 15.65 -8.69 -6.08
N THR A 296 15.24 -8.66 -7.34
CA THR A 296 13.84 -8.84 -7.76
C THR A 296 13.30 -10.25 -7.50
N HIS A 297 14.17 -11.25 -7.34
CA HIS A 297 13.81 -12.57 -6.85
C HIS A 297 14.01 -12.68 -5.33
N MET A 298 15.11 -12.12 -4.83
CA MET A 298 15.53 -12.27 -3.45
C MET A 298 14.53 -11.71 -2.44
N TRP A 299 13.82 -10.62 -2.78
CA TRP A 299 12.82 -10.04 -1.87
C TRP A 299 11.74 -11.05 -1.48
N LEU A 300 11.25 -11.87 -2.43
CA LEU A 300 10.26 -12.91 -2.15
C LEU A 300 10.85 -14.01 -1.28
N THR A 301 12.07 -14.43 -1.57
CA THR A 301 12.77 -15.44 -0.77
C THR A 301 12.96 -14.99 0.68
N ILE A 302 13.36 -13.72 0.90
CA ILE A 302 13.49 -13.14 2.25
C ILE A 302 12.12 -13.02 2.91
N HIS A 303 11.10 -12.57 2.18
CA HIS A 303 9.74 -12.41 2.67
C HIS A 303 9.19 -13.73 3.23
N GLU A 304 9.28 -14.82 2.43
CA GLU A 304 8.73 -16.12 2.81
C GLU A 304 9.60 -16.87 3.84
N SER A 305 10.92 -16.75 3.73
CA SER A 305 11.82 -17.55 4.55
C SER A 305 12.23 -16.88 5.86
N VAL A 306 12.14 -15.56 5.95
CA VAL A 306 12.54 -14.77 7.13
C VAL A 306 11.38 -13.92 7.65
N GLY A 307 10.70 -13.17 6.77
CA GLY A 307 9.64 -12.25 7.16
C GLY A 307 8.51 -12.97 7.89
N HIS A 308 7.82 -13.86 7.21
CA HIS A 308 6.69 -14.58 7.77
C HIS A 308 7.03 -15.49 8.96
N PRO A 309 8.12 -16.27 8.95
CA PRO A 309 8.46 -17.07 10.13
C PRO A 309 8.75 -16.26 11.39
N LEU A 310 9.18 -15.00 11.26
CA LEU A 310 9.50 -14.15 12.41
C LEU A 310 8.33 -13.23 12.84
N GLU A 311 7.16 -13.33 12.23
CA GLU A 311 5.95 -12.68 12.74
C GLU A 311 5.62 -13.23 14.13
N LEU A 312 5.58 -12.35 15.14
CA LEU A 312 5.48 -12.76 16.53
C LEU A 312 4.20 -13.55 16.84
N ASP A 313 3.07 -13.18 16.25
CA ASP A 313 1.80 -13.89 16.37
C ASP A 313 1.89 -15.32 15.80
N ARG A 314 2.61 -15.51 14.70
CA ARG A 314 2.89 -16.82 14.11
C ARG A 314 3.87 -17.63 14.97
N VAL A 315 4.91 -16.98 15.49
CA VAL A 315 5.86 -17.58 16.45
C VAL A 315 5.14 -18.07 17.71
N LEU A 316 4.14 -17.33 18.19
CA LEU A 316 3.32 -17.68 19.34
C LEU A 316 2.15 -18.64 19.02
N GLY A 317 1.95 -18.99 17.74
CA GLY A 317 0.91 -19.92 17.31
C GLY A 317 -0.49 -19.29 17.19
N TYR A 318 -0.63 -17.98 17.28
CA TYR A 318 -1.94 -17.31 17.20
C TYR A 318 -2.56 -17.35 15.80
N GLU A 319 -1.77 -17.56 14.78
CA GLU A 319 -2.22 -17.69 13.39
C GLU A 319 -2.39 -19.14 12.90
N ALA A 320 -2.27 -20.14 13.78
CA ALA A 320 -2.27 -21.55 13.39
C ALA A 320 -3.45 -21.96 12.48
N ASN A 321 -4.62 -21.37 12.71
CA ASN A 321 -5.83 -21.66 11.94
C ASN A 321 -5.94 -20.90 10.60
N TYR A 322 -5.11 -19.88 10.39
CA TYR A 322 -5.20 -19.00 9.22
C TYR A 322 -3.96 -19.07 8.35
N ALA A 323 -2.79 -18.78 8.89
CA ALA A 323 -1.54 -18.68 8.15
C ALA A 323 -0.49 -19.73 8.56
N GLY A 324 -0.85 -20.65 9.45
CA GLY A 324 0.03 -21.70 9.94
C GLY A 324 0.92 -21.28 11.12
N THR A 325 1.91 -22.11 11.39
CA THR A 325 2.86 -21.92 12.50
C THR A 325 4.24 -21.57 11.99
N SER A 326 5.14 -21.17 12.90
CA SER A 326 6.53 -20.90 12.60
C SER A 326 7.43 -22.05 13.04
N PHE A 327 8.55 -22.22 12.34
CA PHE A 327 9.67 -23.03 12.81
C PHE A 327 10.52 -22.29 13.86
N ALA A 328 10.45 -20.94 13.90
CA ALA A 328 11.20 -20.06 14.81
C ALA A 328 10.40 -19.81 16.10
N THR A 329 10.24 -20.85 16.93
CA THR A 329 9.48 -20.74 18.19
C THR A 329 10.36 -20.24 19.34
N LEU A 330 9.76 -19.68 20.41
CA LEU A 330 10.49 -19.08 21.53
C LEU A 330 11.36 -20.07 22.32
N ASP A 331 10.99 -21.34 22.38
CA ASP A 331 11.80 -22.41 22.98
C ASP A 331 13.11 -22.59 22.23
N LYS A 332 13.08 -22.64 20.91
CA LYS A 332 14.26 -22.80 20.06
C LYS A 332 15.21 -21.59 20.12
N TRP A 333 14.67 -20.39 20.34
CA TRP A 333 15.49 -19.19 20.44
C TRP A 333 16.52 -19.27 21.58
N ARG A 334 16.19 -19.91 22.68
CA ARG A 334 17.09 -20.09 23.82
C ARG A 334 18.20 -21.11 23.58
N ASP A 335 18.01 -22.00 22.61
CA ASP A 335 18.91 -23.09 22.28
C ASP A 335 19.89 -22.79 21.16
N ASN A 336 20.13 -21.48 20.84
CA ASN A 336 20.98 -21.04 19.73
C ASN A 336 20.58 -21.64 18.38
N PHE A 337 19.30 -21.65 18.10
CA PHE A 337 18.79 -22.17 16.84
C PHE A 337 19.44 -21.50 15.63
N GLN A 338 19.98 -22.29 14.73
CA GLN A 338 20.64 -21.84 13.49
C GLN A 338 19.68 -22.00 12.30
N TYR A 339 19.62 -20.98 11.47
CA TYR A 339 18.92 -21.01 10.19
C TYR A 339 19.89 -21.52 9.12
N GLY A 340 19.82 -22.78 8.78
CA GLY A 340 20.53 -23.38 7.66
C GLY A 340 22.05 -23.39 7.71
#